data_0b4547b43db45346bbd69f7eb67a9a26
#
_entry.id   0b4547b43db45346bbd69f7eb67a9a26
#
_cell.length_a   1.000
_cell.length_b   1.000
_cell.length_c   1.000
_cell.angle_alpha   90.00
_cell.angle_beta   90.00
_cell.angle_gamma   90.00
#
_symmetry.space_group_name_H-M   'P 1'
#
loop_
_entity.id
_entity.type
_entity.pdbx_description
1 polymer ?
#
loop_
_entity_poly.entity_id
_entity_poly.type
_entity_poly.pdbx_seq_one_letter_code
_entity_poly.pdbx_strand_id
1 'polypeptide(L)'
;MSDRRFAERVAVVTGGAKGIGRAVASRLARGGARIVVSGRDGAALERACAELRSEGGDAIWAQGDVSKPGDADALCAKTLEAFGRADILVNNAGVTRDNLVMRLSEEDWDQVIDTNLKGSFLCIRSFTRPMMKQRWGRIVNMSSVVGLIGNPGQANYVASKAGVVGLTKAVAKELASRHITVNAVAPGFIETAMTADLSEKVREGLKAQIPLGRLGSADDVAHAVAFLCSEEAGYVTGQVLSVDGGMRM
;
A
#
# COMPACT_ATOMS: atom_id res chain seq x y z
N MET A 1 -4.38 25.40 11.55
CA MET A 1 -4.46 24.26 12.50
C MET A 1 -3.79 23.07 11.84
N SER A 2 -2.77 22.48 12.47
CA SER A 2 -2.16 21.25 11.94
C SER A 2 -3.19 20.13 11.98
N ASP A 3 -3.39 19.45 10.85
CA ASP A 3 -4.24 18.24 10.77
C ASP A 3 -3.60 17.13 11.63
N ARG A 4 -4.05 16.95 12.88
CA ARG A 4 -3.54 15.97 13.83
C ARG A 4 -4.42 14.70 13.89
N ARG A 5 -5.08 14.40 12.79
CA ARG A 5 -6.01 13.27 12.62
C ARG A 5 -5.44 11.90 13.02
N PHE A 6 -4.12 11.74 12.96
CA PHE A 6 -3.42 10.50 13.32
C PHE A 6 -2.52 10.65 14.55
N ALA A 7 -2.76 11.66 15.38
CA ALA A 7 -1.99 11.84 16.61
C ALA A 7 -2.00 10.53 17.43
N GLU A 8 -0.82 10.13 17.93
CA GLU A 8 -0.58 8.90 18.70
C GLU A 8 -0.84 7.57 17.96
N ARG A 9 -1.18 7.61 16.67
CA ARG A 9 -1.28 6.40 15.86
C ARG A 9 0.07 5.98 15.31
N VAL A 10 0.28 4.68 15.18
CA VAL A 10 1.46 4.08 14.56
C VAL A 10 1.06 3.47 13.22
N ALA A 11 1.68 3.95 12.15
CA ALA A 11 1.41 3.51 10.79
C ALA A 11 2.62 2.78 10.20
N VAL A 12 2.37 1.58 9.72
CA VAL A 12 3.35 0.76 9.01
C VAL A 12 3.05 0.82 7.52
N VAL A 13 4.05 1.18 6.70
CA VAL A 13 3.93 1.26 5.25
C VAL A 13 4.98 0.37 4.59
N THR A 14 4.55 -0.74 4.00
CA THR A 14 5.46 -1.62 3.25
C THR A 14 5.78 -1.01 1.87
N GLY A 15 7.03 -1.13 1.40
CA GLY A 15 7.46 -0.43 0.21
C GLY A 15 7.46 1.11 0.37
N GLY A 16 7.65 1.59 1.60
CA GLY A 16 7.51 3.01 1.98
C GLY A 16 8.67 3.92 1.62
N ALA A 17 9.73 3.41 0.97
CA ALA A 17 10.92 4.21 0.65
C ALA A 17 10.75 5.15 -0.56
N LYS A 18 9.81 4.89 -1.47
CA LYS A 18 9.64 5.65 -2.72
C LYS A 18 8.20 5.61 -3.24
N GLY A 19 7.93 6.47 -4.23
CA GLY A 19 6.66 6.49 -4.97
C GLY A 19 5.45 6.65 -4.06
N ILE A 20 4.40 5.90 -4.34
CA ILE A 20 3.13 5.93 -3.60
C ILE A 20 3.35 5.65 -2.11
N GLY A 21 4.15 4.63 -1.77
CA GLY A 21 4.41 4.29 -0.36
C GLY A 21 5.06 5.43 0.42
N ARG A 22 6.01 6.16 -0.18
CA ARG A 22 6.64 7.33 0.45
C ARG A 22 5.66 8.50 0.62
N ALA A 23 4.83 8.76 -0.38
CA ALA A 23 3.78 9.79 -0.30
C ALA A 23 2.75 9.45 0.80
N VAL A 24 2.33 8.19 0.90
CA VAL A 24 1.45 7.71 1.97
C VAL A 24 2.10 7.90 3.34
N ALA A 25 3.36 7.49 3.51
CA ALA A 25 4.09 7.66 4.77
C ALA A 25 4.18 9.14 5.17
N SER A 26 4.52 10.04 4.22
CA SER A 26 4.56 11.48 4.44
C SER A 26 3.19 12.06 4.83
N ARG A 27 2.12 11.65 4.12
CA ARG A 27 0.76 12.14 4.40
C ARG A 27 0.28 11.74 5.79
N LEU A 28 0.56 10.49 6.22
CA LEU A 28 0.21 10.01 7.56
C LEU A 28 1.08 10.71 8.65
N ALA A 29 2.37 10.91 8.39
CA ALA A 29 3.27 11.63 9.29
C ALA A 29 2.81 13.08 9.52
N ARG A 30 2.45 13.81 8.46
CA ARG A 30 1.88 15.18 8.55
C ARG A 30 0.58 15.21 9.34
N GLY A 31 -0.17 14.11 9.35
CA GLY A 31 -1.35 13.92 10.20
C GLY A 31 -1.04 13.56 11.65
N GLY A 32 0.24 13.47 12.02
CA GLY A 32 0.70 13.18 13.39
C GLY A 32 0.96 11.71 13.70
N ALA A 33 0.93 10.81 12.71
CA ALA A 33 1.29 9.40 12.92
C ALA A 33 2.79 9.21 13.10
N ARG A 34 3.17 8.27 13.97
CA ARG A 34 4.51 7.68 14.02
C ARG A 34 4.62 6.63 12.90
N ILE A 35 5.70 6.66 12.14
CA ILE A 35 5.81 5.91 10.89
C ILE A 35 6.85 4.80 11.00
N VAL A 36 6.50 3.62 10.51
CA VAL A 36 7.45 2.54 10.20
C VAL A 36 7.42 2.28 8.70
N VAL A 37 8.51 2.57 8.00
CA VAL A 37 8.65 2.19 6.60
C VAL A 37 9.41 0.88 6.47
N SER A 38 8.99 0.02 5.55
CA SER A 38 9.64 -1.27 5.32
C SER A 38 9.91 -1.51 3.84
N GLY A 39 10.94 -2.29 3.55
CA GLY A 39 11.35 -2.66 2.20
C GLY A 39 12.70 -3.40 2.20
N ARG A 40 13.20 -3.75 1.01
CA ARG A 40 14.42 -4.55 0.86
C ARG A 40 15.71 -3.72 0.84
N ASP A 41 15.64 -2.46 0.42
CA ASP A 41 16.79 -1.55 0.28
C ASP A 41 16.94 -0.71 1.55
N GLY A 42 17.85 -1.12 2.43
CA GLY A 42 18.11 -0.44 3.70
C GLY A 42 18.54 1.00 3.55
N ALA A 43 19.39 1.32 2.55
CA ALA A 43 19.87 2.68 2.32
C ALA A 43 18.73 3.61 1.83
N ALA A 44 17.83 3.10 0.98
CA ALA A 44 16.66 3.86 0.56
C ALA A 44 15.67 4.09 1.73
N LEU A 45 15.49 3.10 2.60
CA LEU A 45 14.66 3.22 3.80
C LEU A 45 15.21 4.25 4.79
N GLU A 46 16.51 4.23 5.01
CA GLU A 46 17.21 5.19 5.90
C GLU A 46 17.02 6.62 5.40
N ARG A 47 17.24 6.87 4.10
CA ARG A 47 17.00 8.18 3.48
C ARG A 47 15.55 8.62 3.64
N ALA A 48 14.59 7.74 3.35
CA ALA A 48 13.17 8.05 3.50
C ALA A 48 12.80 8.42 4.94
N CYS A 49 13.37 7.73 5.94
CA CYS A 49 13.18 8.09 7.34
C CYS A 49 13.84 9.42 7.71
N ALA A 50 15.02 9.71 7.20
CA ALA A 50 15.69 11.01 7.44
C ALA A 50 14.84 12.15 6.89
N GLU A 51 14.29 12.00 5.69
CA GLU A 51 13.37 12.98 5.09
C GLU A 51 12.08 13.15 5.91
N LEU A 52 11.44 12.04 6.33
CA LEU A 52 10.24 12.10 7.17
C LEU A 52 10.48 12.84 8.49
N ARG A 53 11.64 12.62 9.11
CA ARG A 53 12.04 13.32 10.34
C ARG A 53 12.31 14.80 10.08
N SER A 54 12.94 15.15 8.96
CA SER A 54 13.16 16.56 8.58
C SER A 54 11.85 17.32 8.33
N GLU A 55 10.79 16.60 7.91
CA GLU A 55 9.42 17.12 7.79
C GLU A 55 8.68 17.21 9.15
N GLY A 56 9.34 16.88 10.26
CA GLY A 56 8.78 16.92 11.62
C GLY A 56 8.07 15.64 12.05
N GLY A 57 8.18 14.56 11.28
CA GLY A 57 7.61 13.25 11.62
C GLY A 57 8.50 12.43 12.56
N ASP A 58 7.90 11.52 13.31
CA ASP A 58 8.60 10.46 14.03
C ASP A 58 8.58 9.19 13.18
N ALA A 59 9.75 8.76 12.70
CA ALA A 59 9.85 7.66 11.74
C ALA A 59 11.03 6.73 12.03
N ILE A 60 10.77 5.42 11.90
CA ILE A 60 11.79 4.37 11.88
C ILE A 60 11.65 3.51 10.63
N TRP A 61 12.64 2.68 10.36
CA TRP A 61 12.59 1.74 9.25
C TRP A 61 12.91 0.31 9.68
N ALA A 62 12.38 -0.65 8.94
CA ALA A 62 12.67 -2.08 9.08
C ALA A 62 12.98 -2.67 7.70
N GLN A 63 14.19 -3.19 7.53
CA GLN A 63 14.56 -3.92 6.32
C GLN A 63 13.93 -5.30 6.36
N GLY A 64 13.38 -5.75 5.23
CA GLY A 64 12.80 -7.07 5.08
C GLY A 64 12.10 -7.26 3.73
N ASP A 65 11.84 -8.51 3.40
CA ASP A 65 11.09 -8.93 2.22
C ASP A 65 9.72 -9.48 2.66
N VAL A 66 8.65 -8.77 2.32
CA VAL A 66 7.28 -9.13 2.72
C VAL A 66 6.86 -10.52 2.24
N SER A 67 7.51 -11.07 1.21
CA SER A 67 7.25 -12.44 0.73
C SER A 67 7.72 -13.52 1.70
N LYS A 68 8.56 -13.16 2.68
CA LYS A 68 9.13 -14.06 3.68
C LYS A 68 8.37 -13.96 5.02
N PRO A 69 7.80 -15.07 5.51
CA PRO A 69 7.03 -15.05 6.76
C PRO A 69 7.79 -14.44 7.95
N GLY A 70 9.06 -14.81 8.13
CA GLY A 70 9.90 -14.31 9.22
C GLY A 70 10.12 -12.79 9.17
N ASP A 71 10.22 -12.20 7.98
CA ASP A 71 10.44 -10.76 7.83
C ASP A 71 9.16 -9.96 8.15
N ALA A 72 7.98 -10.49 7.82
CA ALA A 72 6.70 -9.87 8.20
C ALA A 72 6.49 -9.91 9.73
N ASP A 73 6.86 -11.01 10.38
CA ASP A 73 6.79 -11.14 11.84
C ASP A 73 7.83 -10.23 12.52
N ALA A 74 9.05 -10.12 11.97
CA ALA A 74 10.08 -9.20 12.48
C ALA A 74 9.68 -7.72 12.32
N LEU A 75 9.02 -7.35 11.22
CA LEU A 75 8.47 -6.01 11.03
C LEU A 75 7.44 -5.68 12.12
N CYS A 76 6.53 -6.60 12.42
CA CYS A 76 5.54 -6.42 13.47
C CYS A 76 6.23 -6.30 14.85
N ALA A 77 7.16 -7.19 15.18
CA ALA A 77 7.89 -7.17 16.44
C ALA A 77 8.65 -5.85 16.64
N LYS A 78 9.40 -5.38 15.62
CA LYS A 78 10.12 -4.11 15.66
C LYS A 78 9.18 -2.92 15.83
N THR A 79 8.01 -2.95 15.21
CA THR A 79 6.99 -1.90 15.36
C THR A 79 6.50 -1.82 16.80
N LEU A 80 6.19 -2.97 17.39
CA LEU A 80 5.70 -3.05 18.77
C LEU A 80 6.80 -2.71 19.81
N GLU A 81 8.03 -3.11 19.56
CA GLU A 81 9.19 -2.75 20.40
C GLU A 81 9.40 -1.23 20.41
N ALA A 82 9.37 -0.59 19.25
CA ALA A 82 9.64 0.84 19.15
C ALA A 82 8.51 1.72 19.69
N PHE A 83 7.25 1.33 19.46
CA PHE A 83 6.10 2.21 19.67
C PHE A 83 5.01 1.63 20.58
N GLY A 84 5.12 0.38 21.00
CA GLY A 84 4.17 -0.31 21.89
C GLY A 84 2.85 -0.68 21.24
N ARG A 85 2.60 -0.24 20.00
CA ARG A 85 1.33 -0.42 19.27
C ARG A 85 1.52 -0.44 17.76
N ALA A 86 0.50 -0.92 17.04
CA ALA A 86 0.41 -0.83 15.59
C ALA A 86 -1.05 -0.59 15.21
N ASP A 87 -1.35 0.57 14.64
CA ASP A 87 -2.72 1.01 14.38
C ASP A 87 -3.09 0.91 12.91
N ILE A 88 -2.19 1.27 12.04
CA ILE A 88 -2.41 1.36 10.59
C ILE A 88 -1.39 0.46 9.88
N LEU A 89 -1.88 -0.38 8.98
CA LEU A 89 -1.05 -1.17 8.08
C LEU A 89 -1.40 -0.83 6.64
N VAL A 90 -0.43 -0.34 5.88
CA VAL A 90 -0.56 -0.10 4.44
C VAL A 90 0.31 -1.10 3.69
N ASN A 91 -0.32 -2.11 3.10
CA ASN A 91 0.33 -3.10 2.26
C ASN A 91 0.52 -2.52 0.86
N ASN A 92 1.63 -1.80 0.67
CA ASN A 92 1.96 -1.13 -0.59
C ASN A 92 3.11 -1.81 -1.34
N ALA A 93 3.95 -2.62 -0.69
CA ALA A 93 5.02 -3.35 -1.37
C ALA A 93 4.47 -4.17 -2.55
N GLY A 94 5.14 -4.05 -3.69
CA GLY A 94 4.74 -4.78 -4.90
C GLY A 94 5.79 -4.68 -6.00
N VAL A 95 5.73 -5.65 -6.89
CA VAL A 95 6.59 -5.75 -8.08
C VAL A 95 5.75 -6.11 -9.31
N THR A 96 6.27 -5.81 -10.49
CA THR A 96 5.76 -6.28 -11.78
C THR A 96 6.83 -7.13 -12.47
N ARG A 97 6.37 -8.10 -13.26
CA ARG A 97 7.19 -8.90 -14.19
C ARG A 97 6.32 -9.15 -15.41
N ASP A 98 6.35 -8.16 -16.31
CA ASP A 98 5.42 -8.09 -17.43
C ASP A 98 5.94 -8.94 -18.58
N ASN A 99 5.10 -9.85 -19.08
CA ASN A 99 5.33 -10.61 -20.30
C ASN A 99 4.01 -11.18 -20.82
N LEU A 100 3.96 -11.50 -22.12
CA LEU A 100 2.81 -12.24 -22.69
C LEU A 100 2.66 -13.60 -22.00
N VAL A 101 1.43 -14.07 -21.77
CA VAL A 101 1.14 -15.31 -21.03
C VAL A 101 1.92 -16.52 -21.54
N MET A 102 2.14 -16.63 -22.84
CA MET A 102 2.88 -17.72 -23.46
C MET A 102 4.41 -17.66 -23.21
N ARG A 103 4.93 -16.53 -22.70
CA ARG A 103 6.35 -16.30 -22.43
C ARG A 103 6.63 -16.01 -20.94
N LEU A 104 5.57 -15.92 -20.14
CA LEU A 104 5.69 -15.66 -18.71
C LEU A 104 6.24 -16.91 -18.02
N SER A 105 7.37 -16.79 -17.34
CA SER A 105 7.97 -17.88 -16.58
C SER A 105 7.23 -18.14 -15.26
N GLU A 106 7.30 -19.35 -14.74
CA GLU A 106 6.77 -19.67 -13.40
C GLU A 106 7.49 -18.84 -12.31
N GLU A 107 8.79 -18.60 -12.46
CA GLU A 107 9.56 -17.78 -11.53
C GLU A 107 9.05 -16.33 -11.46
N ASP A 108 8.78 -15.70 -12.62
CA ASP A 108 8.21 -14.36 -12.68
C ASP A 108 6.77 -14.32 -12.13
N TRP A 109 6.01 -15.38 -12.37
CA TRP A 109 4.68 -15.55 -11.79
C TRP A 109 4.77 -15.62 -10.25
N ASP A 110 5.58 -16.54 -9.73
CA ASP A 110 5.72 -16.77 -8.29
C ASP A 110 6.25 -15.50 -7.58
N GLN A 111 7.25 -14.84 -8.16
CA GLN A 111 7.80 -13.62 -7.58
C GLN A 111 6.73 -12.52 -7.42
N VAL A 112 5.83 -12.37 -8.39
CA VAL A 112 4.77 -11.36 -8.33
C VAL A 112 3.68 -11.77 -7.33
N ILE A 113 3.24 -13.03 -7.36
CA ILE A 113 2.23 -13.54 -6.42
C ILE A 113 2.76 -13.51 -4.99
N ASP A 114 3.98 -13.97 -4.76
CA ASP A 114 4.58 -14.02 -3.43
C ASP A 114 4.77 -12.62 -2.84
N THR A 115 5.22 -11.65 -3.65
CA THR A 115 5.41 -10.30 -3.14
C THR A 115 4.07 -9.57 -2.94
N ASN A 116 3.22 -9.54 -3.97
CA ASN A 116 2.05 -8.65 -3.98
C ASN A 116 0.88 -9.20 -3.15
N LEU A 117 0.59 -10.50 -3.29
CA LEU A 117 -0.56 -11.12 -2.65
C LEU A 117 -0.19 -11.81 -1.34
N LYS A 118 0.73 -12.78 -1.38
CA LYS A 118 1.17 -13.50 -0.19
C LYS A 118 1.83 -12.56 0.82
N GLY A 119 2.65 -11.61 0.38
CA GLY A 119 3.25 -10.61 1.25
C GLY A 119 2.21 -9.75 1.98
N SER A 120 1.16 -9.33 1.29
CA SER A 120 0.02 -8.63 1.92
C SER A 120 -0.66 -9.52 2.98
N PHE A 121 -0.91 -10.78 2.65
CA PHE A 121 -1.47 -11.76 3.62
C PHE A 121 -0.56 -11.96 4.84
N LEU A 122 0.75 -12.13 4.64
CA LEU A 122 1.70 -12.33 5.73
C LEU A 122 1.74 -11.13 6.68
N CYS A 123 1.80 -9.91 6.14
CA CYS A 123 1.73 -8.70 6.94
C CYS A 123 0.39 -8.60 7.70
N ILE A 124 -0.74 -8.83 7.04
CA ILE A 124 -2.06 -8.83 7.71
C ILE A 124 -2.04 -9.82 8.87
N ARG A 125 -1.59 -11.06 8.64
CA ARG A 125 -1.53 -12.11 9.68
C ARG A 125 -0.71 -11.67 10.89
N SER A 126 0.48 -11.11 10.67
CA SER A 126 1.37 -10.68 11.76
C SER A 126 0.79 -9.51 12.58
N PHE A 127 0.13 -8.55 11.91
CA PHE A 127 -0.43 -7.36 12.57
C PHE A 127 -1.85 -7.57 13.14
N THR A 128 -2.56 -8.61 12.74
CA THR A 128 -3.95 -8.87 13.19
C THR A 128 -4.03 -9.01 14.71
N ARG A 129 -3.16 -9.82 15.33
CA ARG A 129 -3.23 -10.08 16.78
C ARG A 129 -3.04 -8.83 17.64
N PRO A 130 -2.02 -7.95 17.43
CA PRO A 130 -1.92 -6.69 18.16
C PRO A 130 -3.11 -5.77 17.91
N MET A 131 -3.62 -5.62 16.69
CA MET A 131 -4.78 -4.80 16.37
C MET A 131 -6.06 -5.32 17.06
N MET A 132 -6.26 -6.65 17.07
CA MET A 132 -7.39 -7.26 17.79
C MET A 132 -7.33 -7.01 19.29
N LYS A 133 -6.14 -7.05 19.91
CA LYS A 133 -5.93 -6.75 21.32
C LYS A 133 -6.26 -5.30 21.66
N GLN A 134 -5.90 -4.38 20.76
CA GLN A 134 -6.20 -2.95 20.88
C GLN A 134 -7.69 -2.63 20.62
N ARG A 135 -8.43 -3.54 19.95
CA ARG A 135 -9.79 -3.33 19.42
C ARG A 135 -9.89 -2.10 18.52
N TRP A 136 -8.84 -1.87 17.74
CA TRP A 136 -8.78 -0.81 16.73
C TRP A 136 -7.71 -1.15 15.69
N GLY A 137 -7.99 -0.90 14.44
CA GLY A 137 -7.06 -1.06 13.33
C GLY A 137 -7.60 -0.53 12.01
N ARG A 138 -6.68 -0.14 11.14
CA ARG A 138 -6.95 0.25 9.76
C ARG A 138 -5.96 -0.46 8.85
N ILE A 139 -6.47 -1.29 7.96
CA ILE A 139 -5.64 -2.01 6.99
C ILE A 139 -6.03 -1.52 5.59
N VAL A 140 -5.06 -1.03 4.83
CA VAL A 140 -5.25 -0.61 3.45
C VAL A 140 -4.31 -1.40 2.55
N ASN A 141 -4.89 -2.14 1.62
CA ASN A 141 -4.17 -2.96 0.66
C ASN A 141 -4.09 -2.23 -0.69
N MET A 142 -2.89 -2.13 -1.28
CA MET A 142 -2.73 -1.52 -2.59
C MET A 142 -3.02 -2.54 -3.69
N SER A 143 -4.20 -2.40 -4.30
CA SER A 143 -4.58 -3.09 -5.53
C SER A 143 -4.06 -2.29 -6.75
N SER A 144 -4.77 -2.32 -7.85
CA SER A 144 -4.54 -1.52 -9.07
C SER A 144 -5.80 -1.55 -9.91
N VAL A 145 -6.01 -0.51 -10.73
CA VAL A 145 -7.09 -0.50 -11.73
C VAL A 145 -7.00 -1.71 -12.66
N VAL A 146 -5.77 -2.12 -13.05
CA VAL A 146 -5.59 -3.30 -13.92
C VAL A 146 -6.00 -4.61 -13.24
N GLY A 147 -5.96 -4.69 -11.92
CA GLY A 147 -6.52 -5.83 -11.17
C GLY A 147 -8.04 -5.92 -11.25
N LEU A 148 -8.72 -4.87 -11.71
CA LEU A 148 -10.16 -4.78 -11.86
C LEU A 148 -10.64 -4.93 -13.31
N ILE A 149 -9.80 -4.50 -14.28
CA ILE A 149 -10.17 -4.49 -15.71
C ILE A 149 -9.32 -5.44 -16.58
N GLY A 150 -8.18 -5.92 -16.07
CA GLY A 150 -7.21 -6.66 -16.87
C GLY A 150 -6.24 -5.75 -17.64
N ASN A 151 -5.09 -6.29 -18.04
CA ASN A 151 -4.16 -5.62 -18.94
C ASN A 151 -3.30 -6.66 -19.67
N PRO A 152 -3.18 -6.60 -21.02
CA PRO A 152 -2.31 -7.52 -21.76
C PRO A 152 -0.88 -7.47 -21.26
N GLY A 153 -0.23 -8.64 -21.16
CA GLY A 153 1.17 -8.75 -20.71
C GLY A 153 1.35 -8.70 -19.19
N GLN A 154 0.29 -8.62 -18.39
CA GLN A 154 0.35 -8.51 -16.93
C GLN A 154 -0.45 -9.60 -16.21
N ALA A 155 -0.54 -10.80 -16.75
CA ALA A 155 -1.38 -11.85 -16.18
C ALA A 155 -1.09 -12.14 -14.70
N ASN A 156 0.18 -12.23 -14.29
CA ASN A 156 0.62 -12.40 -12.90
C ASN A 156 0.27 -11.19 -12.02
N TYR A 157 0.55 -9.98 -12.50
CA TYR A 157 0.27 -8.75 -11.76
C TYR A 157 -1.23 -8.54 -11.55
N VAL A 158 -2.03 -8.69 -12.63
CA VAL A 158 -3.49 -8.63 -12.59
C VAL A 158 -4.04 -9.66 -11.61
N ALA A 159 -3.60 -10.93 -11.69
CA ALA A 159 -4.02 -11.98 -10.78
C ALA A 159 -3.70 -11.63 -9.31
N SER A 160 -2.48 -11.12 -9.04
CA SER A 160 -2.08 -10.70 -7.71
C SER A 160 -2.95 -9.57 -7.16
N LYS A 161 -3.24 -8.54 -7.98
CA LYS A 161 -4.02 -7.37 -7.57
C LYS A 161 -5.51 -7.67 -7.45
N ALA A 162 -6.05 -8.56 -8.27
CA ALA A 162 -7.39 -9.11 -8.11
C ALA A 162 -7.50 -9.97 -6.84
N GLY A 163 -6.50 -10.81 -6.56
CA GLY A 163 -6.42 -11.60 -5.33
C GLY A 163 -6.41 -10.74 -4.07
N VAL A 164 -5.70 -9.60 -4.08
CA VAL A 164 -5.70 -8.62 -2.98
C VAL A 164 -7.11 -8.08 -2.71
N VAL A 165 -7.95 -7.89 -3.73
CA VAL A 165 -9.36 -7.48 -3.55
C VAL A 165 -10.15 -8.56 -2.81
N GLY A 166 -10.01 -9.83 -3.21
CA GLY A 166 -10.63 -10.97 -2.53
C GLY A 166 -10.18 -11.09 -1.08
N LEU A 167 -8.87 -11.03 -0.84
CA LEU A 167 -8.27 -11.03 0.49
C LEU A 167 -8.83 -9.90 1.37
N THR A 168 -8.92 -8.68 0.84
CA THR A 168 -9.48 -7.52 1.53
C THR A 168 -10.89 -7.79 2.03
N LYS A 169 -11.77 -8.32 1.19
CA LYS A 169 -13.17 -8.61 1.54
C LYS A 169 -13.31 -9.70 2.59
N ALA A 170 -12.50 -10.75 2.50
CA ALA A 170 -12.51 -11.86 3.46
C ALA A 170 -12.07 -11.38 4.84
N VAL A 171 -10.90 -10.73 4.92
CA VAL A 171 -10.33 -10.26 6.18
C VAL A 171 -11.19 -9.14 6.81
N ALA A 172 -11.83 -8.29 5.99
CA ALA A 172 -12.76 -7.28 6.50
C ALA A 172 -13.90 -7.90 7.31
N LYS A 173 -14.48 -9.01 6.82
CA LYS A 173 -15.55 -9.74 7.54
C LYS A 173 -15.05 -10.38 8.85
N GLU A 174 -13.83 -10.95 8.82
CA GLU A 174 -13.24 -11.59 9.99
C GLU A 174 -12.95 -10.60 11.13
N LEU A 175 -12.49 -9.39 10.79
CA LEU A 175 -11.96 -8.43 11.75
C LEU A 175 -12.97 -7.34 12.18
N ALA A 176 -14.12 -7.23 11.52
CA ALA A 176 -15.11 -6.18 11.77
C ALA A 176 -15.56 -6.11 13.24
N SER A 177 -15.78 -7.26 13.88
CA SER A 177 -16.20 -7.34 15.30
C SER A 177 -15.15 -6.81 16.29
N ARG A 178 -13.93 -6.55 15.80
CA ARG A 178 -12.82 -5.98 16.57
C ARG A 178 -12.56 -4.50 16.27
N HIS A 179 -13.48 -3.81 15.58
CA HIS A 179 -13.36 -2.42 15.14
C HIS A 179 -12.15 -2.19 14.22
N ILE A 180 -11.79 -3.20 13.44
CA ILE A 180 -10.72 -3.14 12.45
C ILE A 180 -11.37 -3.08 11.06
N THR A 181 -11.08 -2.02 10.30
CA THR A 181 -11.51 -1.93 8.91
C THR A 181 -10.40 -2.38 7.97
N VAL A 182 -10.78 -3.05 6.90
CA VAL A 182 -9.85 -3.52 5.86
C VAL A 182 -10.39 -3.11 4.51
N ASN A 183 -9.66 -2.25 3.80
CA ASN A 183 -10.05 -1.74 2.49
C ASN A 183 -8.91 -1.88 1.48
N ALA A 184 -9.22 -1.75 0.21
CA ALA A 184 -8.25 -1.65 -0.85
C ALA A 184 -8.34 -0.30 -1.55
N VAL A 185 -7.19 0.19 -2.02
CA VAL A 185 -7.11 1.30 -2.99
C VAL A 185 -6.62 0.71 -4.31
N ALA A 186 -7.27 1.09 -5.40
CA ALA A 186 -6.92 0.69 -6.76
C ALA A 186 -6.46 1.92 -7.56
N PRO A 187 -5.15 2.26 -7.54
CA PRO A 187 -4.63 3.36 -8.36
C PRO A 187 -4.75 3.05 -9.85
N GLY A 188 -5.01 4.10 -10.64
CA GLY A 188 -4.82 4.10 -12.07
C GLY A 188 -3.36 4.31 -12.47
N PHE A 189 -3.12 5.01 -13.56
CA PHE A 189 -1.78 5.42 -13.98
C PHE A 189 -1.30 6.62 -13.15
N ILE A 190 -0.30 6.36 -12.29
CA ILE A 190 0.27 7.35 -11.35
C ILE A 190 1.68 7.73 -11.82
N GLU A 191 1.97 9.02 -11.82
CA GLU A 191 3.33 9.52 -12.07
C GLU A 191 4.27 9.10 -10.94
N THR A 192 5.20 8.23 -11.28
CA THR A 192 6.24 7.72 -10.38
C THR A 192 7.53 7.55 -11.18
N ALA A 193 8.64 7.24 -10.53
CA ALA A 193 9.87 6.89 -11.24
C ALA A 193 9.68 5.74 -12.27
N MET A 194 8.70 4.87 -12.05
CA MET A 194 8.38 3.77 -12.96
C MET A 194 7.71 4.25 -14.28
N THR A 195 7.02 5.38 -14.25
CA THR A 195 6.34 5.97 -15.41
C THR A 195 7.08 7.16 -16.00
N ALA A 196 8.17 7.60 -15.38
CA ALA A 196 8.96 8.75 -15.82
C ALA A 196 9.64 8.51 -17.18
N ASP A 197 10.05 7.27 -17.45
CA ASP A 197 10.76 6.88 -18.66
C ASP A 197 9.84 6.59 -19.86
N LEU A 198 8.51 6.77 -19.70
CA LEU A 198 7.57 6.59 -20.81
C LEU A 198 7.73 7.69 -21.86
N SER A 199 7.75 7.31 -23.13
CA SER A 199 7.79 8.28 -24.21
C SER A 199 6.52 9.16 -24.21
N GLU A 200 6.64 10.40 -24.72
CA GLU A 200 5.51 11.35 -24.76
C GLU A 200 4.28 10.76 -25.49
N LYS A 201 4.51 10.03 -26.57
CA LYS A 201 3.43 9.34 -27.30
C LYS A 201 2.67 8.34 -26.44
N VAL A 202 3.38 7.59 -25.59
CA VAL A 202 2.76 6.63 -24.65
C VAL A 202 2.01 7.39 -23.57
N ARG A 203 2.58 8.47 -23.04
CA ARG A 203 1.93 9.33 -22.03
C ARG A 203 0.60 9.92 -22.54
N GLU A 204 0.61 10.48 -23.76
CA GLU A 204 -0.61 11.01 -24.39
C GLU A 204 -1.66 9.92 -24.62
N GLY A 205 -1.24 8.73 -25.04
CA GLY A 205 -2.13 7.58 -25.19
C GLY A 205 -2.76 7.12 -23.87
N LEU A 206 -2.02 7.22 -22.76
CA LEU A 206 -2.57 6.93 -21.42
C LEU A 206 -3.52 8.04 -20.94
N LYS A 207 -3.16 9.31 -21.12
CA LYS A 207 -4.03 10.45 -20.78
C LYS A 207 -5.37 10.38 -21.50
N ALA A 208 -5.37 9.98 -22.78
CA ALA A 208 -6.58 9.83 -23.58
C ALA A 208 -7.57 8.78 -23.03
N GLN A 209 -7.07 7.82 -22.22
CA GLN A 209 -7.89 6.81 -21.55
C GLN A 209 -8.42 7.26 -20.20
N ILE A 210 -7.98 8.41 -19.69
CA ILE A 210 -8.34 8.93 -18.37
C ILE A 210 -9.33 10.08 -18.54
N PRO A 211 -10.60 9.96 -18.12
CA PRO A 211 -11.58 11.04 -18.25
C PRO A 211 -11.15 12.38 -17.66
N LEU A 212 -10.37 12.39 -16.55
CA LEU A 212 -9.80 13.62 -16.01
C LEU A 212 -8.64 14.19 -16.83
N GLY A 213 -8.21 13.55 -17.93
CA GLY A 213 -7.21 14.04 -18.88
C GLY A 213 -5.78 14.16 -18.36
N ARG A 214 -5.48 13.62 -17.18
CA ARG A 214 -4.14 13.65 -16.56
C ARG A 214 -3.79 12.33 -15.90
N LEU A 215 -2.51 12.04 -15.78
CA LEU A 215 -2.03 11.01 -14.88
C LEU A 215 -2.30 11.44 -13.42
N GLY A 216 -2.51 10.48 -12.54
CA GLY A 216 -2.58 10.73 -11.10
C GLY A 216 -1.20 10.99 -10.51
N SER A 217 -1.14 11.68 -9.40
CA SER A 217 0.05 11.84 -8.58
C SER A 217 0.08 10.82 -7.44
N ALA A 218 1.25 10.59 -6.84
CA ALA A 218 1.36 9.78 -5.63
C ALA A 218 0.54 10.38 -4.47
N ASP A 219 0.38 11.71 -4.44
CA ASP A 219 -0.44 12.41 -3.43
C ASP A 219 -1.94 12.17 -3.63
N ASP A 220 -2.43 12.06 -4.88
CA ASP A 220 -3.84 11.68 -5.13
C ASP A 220 -4.18 10.35 -4.42
N VAL A 221 -3.28 9.39 -4.51
CA VAL A 221 -3.42 8.08 -3.85
C VAL A 221 -3.24 8.20 -2.33
N ALA A 222 -2.26 8.97 -1.87
CA ALA A 222 -1.98 9.13 -0.44
C ALA A 222 -3.15 9.78 0.32
N HIS A 223 -3.88 10.70 -0.31
CA HIS A 223 -5.09 11.29 0.27
C HIS A 223 -6.20 10.25 0.47
N ALA A 224 -6.43 9.40 -0.53
CA ALA A 224 -7.42 8.33 -0.45
C ALA A 224 -7.06 7.30 0.64
N VAL A 225 -5.78 6.90 0.72
CA VAL A 225 -5.27 6.01 1.78
C VAL A 225 -5.45 6.65 3.15
N ALA A 226 -5.09 7.92 3.32
CA ALA A 226 -5.24 8.64 4.58
C ALA A 226 -6.72 8.72 5.02
N PHE A 227 -7.66 8.96 4.09
CA PHE A 227 -9.08 8.89 4.39
C PHE A 227 -9.48 7.53 4.94
N LEU A 228 -9.12 6.44 4.26
CA LEU A 228 -9.46 5.08 4.70
C LEU A 228 -8.80 4.68 6.03
N CYS A 229 -7.70 5.33 6.40
CA CYS A 229 -7.02 5.14 7.69
C CYS A 229 -7.61 5.98 8.83
N SER A 230 -8.49 6.93 8.54
CA SER A 230 -9.03 7.89 9.51
C SER A 230 -10.19 7.32 10.35
N GLU A 231 -10.60 8.06 11.37
CA GLU A 231 -11.80 7.74 12.17
C GLU A 231 -13.09 7.94 11.35
N GLU A 232 -13.11 8.91 10.44
CA GLU A 232 -14.24 9.23 9.57
C GLU A 232 -14.61 8.08 8.64
N ALA A 233 -13.62 7.23 8.29
CA ALA A 233 -13.83 6.01 7.52
C ALA A 233 -14.21 4.79 8.38
N GLY A 234 -14.55 4.99 9.66
CA GLY A 234 -14.83 3.89 10.61
C GLY A 234 -15.97 2.96 10.22
N TYR A 235 -16.87 3.38 9.32
CA TYR A 235 -17.96 2.55 8.80
C TYR A 235 -17.72 2.06 7.36
N VAL A 236 -16.48 2.26 6.83
CA VAL A 236 -16.06 1.81 5.49
C VAL A 236 -15.15 0.60 5.66
N THR A 237 -15.61 -0.59 5.27
CA THR A 237 -14.82 -1.82 5.31
C THR A 237 -15.18 -2.75 4.15
N GLY A 238 -14.22 -3.53 3.68
CA GLY A 238 -14.37 -4.45 2.54
C GLY A 238 -14.47 -3.75 1.19
N GLN A 239 -14.22 -2.44 1.11
CA GLN A 239 -14.38 -1.65 -0.11
C GLN A 239 -13.11 -1.60 -0.94
N VAL A 240 -13.28 -1.34 -2.24
CA VAL A 240 -12.21 -1.05 -3.18
C VAL A 240 -12.43 0.36 -3.72
N LEU A 241 -11.58 1.30 -3.31
CA LEU A 241 -11.64 2.68 -3.75
C LEU A 241 -10.71 2.87 -4.96
N SER A 242 -11.28 3.08 -6.12
CA SER A 242 -10.51 3.45 -7.32
C SER A 242 -10.02 4.89 -7.22
N VAL A 243 -8.73 5.11 -7.53
CA VAL A 243 -8.09 6.44 -7.64
C VAL A 243 -7.43 6.48 -9.01
N ASP A 244 -8.23 6.62 -10.04
CA ASP A 244 -7.85 6.33 -11.42
C ASP A 244 -8.31 7.39 -12.45
N GLY A 245 -8.83 8.52 -11.97
CA GLY A 245 -9.28 9.61 -12.82
C GLY A 245 -10.49 9.25 -13.70
N GLY A 246 -11.24 8.22 -13.32
CA GLY A 246 -12.43 7.75 -14.03
C GLY A 246 -12.16 6.69 -15.11
N MET A 247 -10.95 6.11 -15.16
CA MET A 247 -10.63 5.03 -16.13
C MET A 247 -11.58 3.83 -16.02
N ARG A 248 -12.05 3.58 -14.81
CA ARG A 248 -13.01 2.54 -14.50
C ARG A 248 -14.30 3.17 -14.00
N MET A 249 -15.16 3.50 -14.91
CA MET A 249 -16.55 3.87 -14.65
C MET A 249 -17.50 2.83 -15.23
#